data_85e97083bfa1619cba7e6912e4bf509d
#
_entry.id   85e97083bfa1619cba7e6912e4bf509d
#
_cell.length_a   1.000
_cell.length_b   1.000
_cell.length_c   1.000
_cell.angle_alpha   90.00
_cell.angle_beta   90.00
_cell.angle_gamma   90.00
#
_symmetry.space_group_name_H-M   'P 1'
#
loop_
_entity.id
_entity.type
_entity.pdbx_description
1 polymer ?
#
loop_
_entity_poly.entity_id
_entity_poly.type
_entity_poly.pdbx_seq_one_letter_code
_entity_poly.pdbx_strand_id
1 'polypeptide(L)'
;MSMALVLLCIGLNSCATPTQAGNSQATDPQLEAKVLQIVRNHPEVILESVQAYQQKQQAQQQQGQKAFLDGMKANPKSVIAESPATGAKAQSVVLMEFSDFQCPYCAKAHETLKQFMAKHQERVTWVYKFLPLTQIHPEAMPSAKAAWAAGQQGKFWEYHDALFTQQDKLGEPLYMATAKALNLDLKRFDQDRKSDSASAAIQKDVDMAEKLGVSGTPFLVMNGEPIPGAAQLADLEGLLAKVSKS
;
A
#
# COMPACT_ATOMS: atom_id res chain seq x y z
N MET A 1 -6.47 85.39 -26.83
CA MET A 1 -7.29 85.13 -25.65
C MET A 1 -6.95 83.68 -25.18
N SER A 2 -6.04 83.60 -24.24
CA SER A 2 -5.54 82.34 -23.69
C SER A 2 -6.26 82.02 -22.40
N MET A 3 -6.72 80.81 -22.28
CA MET A 3 -7.26 80.28 -21.01
C MET A 3 -6.45 79.08 -20.61
N ALA A 4 -5.63 79.28 -19.60
CA ALA A 4 -4.77 78.24 -19.02
C ALA A 4 -5.61 77.35 -18.11
N LEU A 5 -5.57 76.02 -18.33
CA LEU A 5 -6.19 75.03 -17.49
C LEU A 5 -5.11 74.44 -16.55
N VAL A 6 -5.25 74.70 -15.24
CA VAL A 6 -4.40 74.17 -14.21
C VAL A 6 -4.93 72.78 -13.83
N LEU A 7 -4.16 71.72 -14.10
CA LEU A 7 -4.41 70.36 -13.61
C LEU A 7 -3.77 70.20 -12.24
N LEU A 8 -4.62 69.97 -11.24
CA LEU A 8 -4.25 69.64 -9.87
C LEU A 8 -3.98 68.13 -9.77
N CYS A 9 -2.72 67.71 -9.65
CA CYS A 9 -2.38 66.35 -9.38
C CYS A 9 -2.51 66.06 -7.86
N ILE A 10 -3.54 65.27 -7.52
CA ILE A 10 -3.71 64.73 -6.17
C ILE A 10 -2.88 63.43 -6.11
N GLY A 11 -1.75 63.48 -5.42
CA GLY A 11 -0.94 62.28 -5.15
C GLY A 11 -1.60 61.39 -4.09
N LEU A 12 -2.02 60.19 -4.49
CA LEU A 12 -2.42 59.13 -3.55
C LEU A 12 -1.16 58.45 -3.07
N ASN A 13 -0.72 58.77 -1.86
CA ASN A 13 0.28 57.98 -1.12
C ASN A 13 -0.35 56.66 -0.70
N SER A 14 -0.07 55.61 -1.45
CA SER A 14 -0.38 54.23 -1.06
C SER A 14 0.68 53.78 -0.05
N CYS A 15 0.35 53.81 1.24
CA CYS A 15 1.13 53.15 2.26
C CYS A 15 1.07 51.63 2.07
N ALA A 16 2.06 51.04 1.42
CA ALA A 16 2.27 49.63 1.45
C ALA A 16 2.81 49.26 2.85
N THR A 17 1.99 48.61 3.66
CA THR A 17 2.42 47.93 4.89
C THR A 17 3.37 46.80 4.53
N PRO A 18 4.59 46.73 5.11
CA PRO A 18 5.45 45.60 4.91
C PRO A 18 4.81 44.38 5.61
N THR A 19 4.45 43.39 4.81
CA THR A 19 4.09 42.06 5.31
C THR A 19 5.26 41.54 6.11
N GLN A 20 5.12 41.38 7.42
CA GLN A 20 6.09 40.73 8.28
C GLN A 20 6.31 39.30 7.76
N ALA A 21 7.40 39.09 7.05
CA ALA A 21 7.96 37.77 6.84
C ALA A 21 8.22 37.13 8.21
N GLY A 22 7.76 35.89 8.34
CA GLY A 22 7.78 35.14 9.57
C GLY A 22 9.12 35.22 10.30
N ASN A 23 9.03 35.51 11.58
CA ASN A 23 10.11 35.57 12.53
C ASN A 23 10.75 34.18 12.65
N SER A 24 11.76 33.84 11.85
CA SER A 24 12.69 32.78 12.18
C SER A 24 13.43 33.27 13.40
N GLN A 25 12.99 32.81 14.59
CA GLN A 25 13.71 33.04 15.83
C GLN A 25 15.13 32.54 15.64
N ALA A 26 16.06 33.45 15.43
CA ALA A 26 17.48 33.16 15.43
C ALA A 26 17.79 32.56 16.81
N THR A 27 18.10 31.27 16.86
CA THR A 27 18.52 30.59 18.07
C THR A 27 19.74 31.32 18.62
N ASP A 28 19.73 31.60 19.92
CA ASP A 28 20.86 32.21 20.61
C ASP A 28 22.12 31.32 20.41
N PRO A 29 23.18 31.79 19.75
CA PRO A 29 24.38 31.01 19.46
C PRO A 29 25.02 30.41 20.73
N GLN A 30 24.88 31.08 21.88
CA GLN A 30 25.39 30.55 23.14
C GLN A 30 24.54 29.38 23.67
N LEU A 31 23.24 29.44 23.46
CA LEU A 31 22.34 28.34 23.84
C LEU A 31 22.58 27.13 22.92
N GLU A 32 22.74 27.36 21.64
CA GLU A 32 23.04 26.30 20.67
C GLU A 32 24.37 25.60 20.99
N ALA A 33 25.44 26.35 21.28
CA ALA A 33 26.72 25.81 21.69
C ALA A 33 26.63 24.97 22.98
N LYS A 34 25.86 25.43 23.99
CA LYS A 34 25.63 24.68 25.23
C LYS A 34 24.86 23.38 24.98
N VAL A 35 23.80 23.42 24.18
CA VAL A 35 23.01 22.22 23.83
C VAL A 35 23.89 21.20 23.10
N LEU A 36 24.68 21.63 22.12
CA LEU A 36 25.62 20.75 21.41
C LEU A 36 26.67 20.15 22.33
N GLN A 37 27.16 20.91 23.30
CA GLN A 37 28.12 20.40 24.30
C GLN A 37 27.48 19.35 25.23
N ILE A 38 26.25 19.58 25.70
CA ILE A 38 25.50 18.61 26.50
C ILE A 38 25.28 17.33 25.74
N VAL A 39 24.81 17.42 24.48
CA VAL A 39 24.58 16.25 23.60
C VAL A 39 25.87 15.45 23.35
N ARG A 40 27.03 16.15 23.16
CA ARG A 40 28.33 15.48 22.96
C ARG A 40 28.84 14.81 24.24
N ASN A 41 28.57 15.41 25.41
CA ASN A 41 29.01 14.88 26.68
C ASN A 41 28.14 13.73 27.20
N HIS A 42 26.87 13.62 26.68
CA HIS A 42 25.88 12.64 27.13
C HIS A 42 25.25 11.92 25.91
N PRO A 43 26.07 11.25 25.05
CA PRO A 43 25.56 10.56 23.87
C PRO A 43 24.57 9.42 24.22
N GLU A 44 24.69 8.85 25.44
CA GLU A 44 23.78 7.84 25.98
C GLU A 44 22.33 8.29 26.01
N VAL A 45 22.06 9.56 26.33
CA VAL A 45 20.69 10.11 26.40
C VAL A 45 20.02 10.10 25.01
N ILE A 46 20.80 10.35 23.95
CA ILE A 46 20.28 10.26 22.57
C ILE A 46 19.95 8.81 22.21
N LEU A 47 20.83 7.87 22.56
CA LEU A 47 20.60 6.44 22.31
C LEU A 47 19.38 5.93 23.08
N GLU A 48 19.25 6.28 24.37
CA GLU A 48 18.08 5.94 25.18
C GLU A 48 16.79 6.52 24.59
N SER A 49 16.82 7.78 24.15
CA SER A 49 15.67 8.44 23.54
C SER A 49 15.25 7.76 22.22
N VAL A 50 16.21 7.37 21.38
CA VAL A 50 15.96 6.64 20.14
C VAL A 50 15.40 5.25 20.43
N GLN A 51 15.97 4.53 21.40
CA GLN A 51 15.48 3.20 21.81
C GLN A 51 14.06 3.28 22.37
N ALA A 52 13.77 4.25 23.26
CA ALA A 52 12.42 4.47 23.80
C ALA A 52 11.41 4.79 22.69
N TYR A 53 11.80 5.61 21.72
CA TYR A 53 10.96 5.90 20.55
C TYR A 53 10.70 4.64 19.71
N GLN A 54 11.74 3.86 19.41
CA GLN A 54 11.62 2.61 18.64
C GLN A 54 10.71 1.60 19.36
N GLN A 55 10.88 1.43 20.67
CA GLN A 55 10.02 0.54 21.47
C GLN A 55 8.56 0.99 21.44
N LYS A 56 8.32 2.30 21.55
CA LYS A 56 6.96 2.85 21.43
C LYS A 56 6.36 2.58 20.05
N GLN A 57 7.11 2.77 18.99
CA GLN A 57 6.66 2.49 17.61
C GLN A 57 6.34 1.00 17.42
N GLN A 58 7.21 0.11 17.90
CA GLN A 58 6.97 -1.34 17.84
C GLN A 58 5.72 -1.75 18.63
N ALA A 59 5.53 -1.21 19.84
CA ALA A 59 4.35 -1.51 20.63
C ALA A 59 3.05 -1.05 19.94
N GLN A 60 3.05 0.16 19.37
CA GLN A 60 1.91 0.68 18.61
C GLN A 60 1.61 -0.18 17.38
N GLN A 61 2.64 -0.61 16.65
CA GLN A 61 2.51 -1.46 15.47
C GLN A 61 1.95 -2.84 15.86
N GLN A 62 2.49 -3.48 16.91
CA GLN A 62 1.99 -4.76 17.40
C GLN A 62 0.52 -4.66 17.86
N GLN A 63 0.16 -3.58 18.56
CA GLN A 63 -1.21 -3.34 18.99
C GLN A 63 -2.15 -3.15 17.78
N GLY A 64 -1.72 -2.40 16.77
CA GLY A 64 -2.47 -2.20 15.52
C GLY A 64 -2.66 -3.51 14.76
N GLN A 65 -1.60 -4.29 14.61
CA GLN A 65 -1.66 -5.62 13.98
C GLN A 65 -2.61 -6.55 14.73
N LYS A 66 -2.49 -6.63 16.06
CA LYS A 66 -3.38 -7.45 16.88
C LYS A 66 -4.85 -7.04 16.72
N ALA A 67 -5.14 -5.74 16.81
CA ALA A 67 -6.50 -5.24 16.67
C ALA A 67 -7.11 -5.56 15.29
N PHE A 68 -6.29 -5.48 14.22
CA PHE A 68 -6.71 -5.86 12.87
C PHE A 68 -7.01 -7.36 12.77
N LEU A 69 -6.11 -8.22 13.26
CA LEU A 69 -6.30 -9.68 13.22
C LEU A 69 -7.53 -10.10 14.03
N ASP A 70 -7.74 -9.52 15.22
CA ASP A 70 -8.92 -9.75 16.02
C ASP A 70 -10.20 -9.25 15.32
N GLY A 71 -10.13 -8.10 14.64
CA GLY A 71 -11.23 -7.56 13.82
C GLY A 71 -11.57 -8.47 12.64
N MET A 72 -10.55 -8.97 11.93
CA MET A 72 -10.73 -9.94 10.84
C MET A 72 -11.30 -11.27 11.35
N LYS A 73 -10.92 -11.70 12.54
CA LYS A 73 -11.47 -12.90 13.18
C LYS A 73 -12.95 -12.75 13.51
N ALA A 74 -13.34 -11.58 14.02
CA ALA A 74 -14.74 -11.27 14.33
C ALA A 74 -15.60 -11.06 13.08
N ASN A 75 -15.05 -10.47 12.03
CA ASN A 75 -15.74 -10.19 10.77
C ASN A 75 -14.78 -10.36 9.56
N PRO A 76 -14.56 -11.59 9.07
CA PRO A 76 -13.59 -11.87 8.00
C PRO A 76 -13.82 -11.06 6.73
N LYS A 77 -15.07 -10.80 6.36
CA LYS A 77 -15.41 -10.02 5.15
C LYS A 77 -15.04 -8.54 5.21
N SER A 78 -14.72 -8.02 6.39
CA SER A 78 -14.35 -6.59 6.54
C SER A 78 -13.12 -6.17 5.75
N VAL A 79 -12.23 -7.11 5.44
CA VAL A 79 -11.00 -6.85 4.68
C VAL A 79 -11.19 -6.87 3.16
N ILE A 80 -12.34 -7.31 2.67
CA ILE A 80 -12.60 -7.44 1.23
C ILE A 80 -12.73 -6.05 0.59
N ALA A 81 -13.62 -5.21 1.10
CA ALA A 81 -13.87 -3.86 0.58
C ALA A 81 -13.97 -3.85 -0.97
N GLU A 82 -13.12 -3.03 -1.62
CA GLU A 82 -13.04 -2.91 -3.08
C GLU A 82 -11.93 -3.80 -3.70
N SER A 83 -11.30 -4.65 -2.88
CA SER A 83 -10.18 -5.49 -3.37
C SER A 83 -10.68 -6.65 -4.23
N PRO A 84 -9.88 -7.08 -5.18
CA PRO A 84 -10.19 -8.27 -5.96
C PRO A 84 -10.41 -9.49 -5.06
N ALA A 85 -11.56 -10.13 -5.22
CA ALA A 85 -11.93 -11.31 -4.46
C ALA A 85 -12.51 -12.40 -5.37
N THR A 86 -12.22 -13.67 -5.06
CA THR A 86 -12.76 -14.83 -5.77
C THR A 86 -13.09 -15.95 -4.80
N GLY A 87 -13.88 -16.94 -5.26
CA GLY A 87 -14.27 -18.12 -4.47
C GLY A 87 -15.64 -17.98 -3.82
N ALA A 88 -15.75 -18.35 -2.56
CA ALA A 88 -17.03 -18.50 -1.85
C ALA A 88 -17.79 -17.17 -1.68
N LYS A 89 -19.05 -17.14 -2.12
CA LYS A 89 -19.92 -15.96 -1.98
C LYS A 89 -20.32 -15.67 -0.52
N ALA A 90 -20.30 -16.69 0.33
CA ALA A 90 -20.66 -16.56 1.76
C ALA A 90 -19.67 -15.71 2.55
N GLN A 91 -18.41 -15.65 2.09
CA GLN A 91 -17.34 -14.83 2.71
C GLN A 91 -17.15 -15.08 4.22
N SER A 92 -17.47 -16.30 4.67
CA SER A 92 -17.31 -16.72 6.06
C SER A 92 -15.90 -17.16 6.39
N VAL A 93 -15.17 -17.70 5.40
CA VAL A 93 -13.73 -17.95 5.47
C VAL A 93 -13.05 -17.08 4.41
N VAL A 94 -12.24 -16.15 4.86
CA VAL A 94 -11.52 -15.21 3.99
C VAL A 94 -10.02 -15.41 4.14
N LEU A 95 -9.37 -15.74 3.04
CA LEU A 95 -7.93 -15.79 2.89
C LEU A 95 -7.47 -14.49 2.21
N MET A 96 -6.83 -13.62 2.96
CA MET A 96 -6.25 -12.37 2.46
C MET A 96 -4.76 -12.57 2.17
N GLU A 97 -4.31 -12.07 1.04
CA GLU A 97 -2.92 -12.11 0.60
C GLU A 97 -2.42 -10.70 0.25
N PHE A 98 -1.35 -10.23 0.90
CA PHE A 98 -0.53 -9.14 0.38
C PHE A 98 0.54 -9.71 -0.53
N SER A 99 0.60 -9.20 -1.76
CA SER A 99 1.41 -9.82 -2.80
C SER A 99 2.02 -8.80 -3.76
N ASP A 100 3.09 -9.23 -4.44
CA ASP A 100 3.83 -8.49 -5.45
C ASP A 100 4.06 -9.40 -6.65
N PHE A 101 3.62 -8.95 -7.83
CA PHE A 101 3.74 -9.75 -9.06
C PHE A 101 5.18 -10.06 -9.47
N GLN A 102 6.16 -9.27 -9.04
CA GLN A 102 7.56 -9.52 -9.35
C GLN A 102 8.28 -10.33 -8.26
N CYS A 103 7.66 -10.55 -7.09
CA CYS A 103 8.28 -11.31 -6.01
C CYS A 103 8.29 -12.82 -6.33
N PRO A 104 9.46 -13.50 -6.35
CA PRO A 104 9.54 -14.93 -6.68
C PRO A 104 8.84 -15.82 -5.63
N TYR A 105 8.82 -15.38 -4.37
CA TYR A 105 8.09 -16.10 -3.32
C TYR A 105 6.56 -15.98 -3.50
N CYS A 106 6.07 -14.87 -4.08
CA CYS A 106 4.66 -14.71 -4.43
C CYS A 106 4.27 -15.63 -5.59
N ALA A 107 5.11 -15.77 -6.61
CA ALA A 107 4.87 -16.75 -7.67
C ALA A 107 4.76 -18.18 -7.13
N LYS A 108 5.63 -18.55 -6.20
CA LYS A 108 5.55 -19.85 -5.53
C LYS A 108 4.30 -20.01 -4.67
N ALA A 109 3.92 -18.95 -3.95
CA ALA A 109 2.67 -18.94 -3.17
C ALA A 109 1.44 -19.03 -4.08
N HIS A 110 1.43 -18.35 -5.22
CA HIS A 110 0.37 -18.43 -6.22
C HIS A 110 0.10 -19.88 -6.65
N GLU A 111 1.12 -20.68 -6.95
CA GLU A 111 0.95 -22.10 -7.30
C GLU A 111 0.24 -22.87 -6.18
N THR A 112 0.66 -22.67 -4.93
CA THR A 112 0.04 -23.32 -3.77
C THR A 112 -1.39 -22.86 -3.55
N LEU A 113 -1.63 -21.55 -3.66
CA LEU A 113 -2.97 -20.95 -3.50
C LEU A 113 -3.94 -21.42 -4.59
N LYS A 114 -3.48 -21.57 -5.82
CA LYS A 114 -4.30 -22.14 -6.92
C LYS A 114 -4.71 -23.57 -6.62
N GLN A 115 -3.78 -24.41 -6.12
CA GLN A 115 -4.09 -25.79 -5.72
C GLN A 115 -5.07 -25.85 -4.55
N PHE A 116 -4.89 -24.96 -3.56
CA PHE A 116 -5.80 -24.84 -2.42
C PHE A 116 -7.19 -24.40 -2.83
N MET A 117 -7.28 -23.33 -3.63
CA MET A 117 -8.57 -22.78 -4.10
C MET A 117 -9.31 -23.75 -5.05
N ALA A 118 -8.60 -24.55 -5.86
CA ALA A 118 -9.24 -25.57 -6.69
C ALA A 118 -10.04 -26.59 -5.87
N LYS A 119 -9.65 -26.84 -4.60
CA LYS A 119 -10.35 -27.75 -3.68
C LYS A 119 -11.41 -27.05 -2.83
N HIS A 120 -11.24 -25.75 -2.56
CA HIS A 120 -11.99 -25.05 -1.50
C HIS A 120 -12.71 -23.78 -1.97
N GLN A 121 -12.84 -23.55 -3.29
CA GLN A 121 -13.47 -22.34 -3.85
C GLN A 121 -14.90 -22.11 -3.39
N GLU A 122 -15.64 -23.17 -2.99
CA GLU A 122 -17.00 -23.04 -2.47
C GLU A 122 -17.05 -22.70 -0.97
N ARG A 123 -15.90 -22.73 -0.28
CA ARG A 123 -15.77 -22.51 1.17
C ARG A 123 -14.94 -21.30 1.53
N VAL A 124 -13.94 -20.97 0.71
CA VAL A 124 -12.94 -19.93 0.97
C VAL A 124 -13.10 -18.81 -0.05
N THR A 125 -13.08 -17.57 0.43
CA THR A 125 -12.94 -16.36 -0.39
C THR A 125 -11.48 -15.93 -0.35
N TRP A 126 -10.82 -15.89 -1.51
CA TRP A 126 -9.45 -15.38 -1.64
C TRP A 126 -9.49 -13.90 -2.03
N VAL A 127 -8.82 -13.05 -1.26
CA VAL A 127 -8.73 -11.60 -1.44
C VAL A 127 -7.28 -11.22 -1.71
N TYR A 128 -7.06 -10.50 -2.79
CA TYR A 128 -5.73 -9.99 -3.17
C TYR A 128 -5.55 -8.54 -2.69
N LYS A 129 -4.41 -8.26 -2.08
CA LYS A 129 -3.96 -6.94 -1.64
C LYS A 129 -2.64 -6.60 -2.30
N PHE A 130 -2.57 -5.43 -2.92
CA PHE A 130 -1.35 -4.97 -3.58
C PHE A 130 -0.30 -4.53 -2.56
N LEU A 131 0.90 -5.11 -2.64
CA LEU A 131 2.06 -4.63 -1.88
C LEU A 131 3.30 -4.64 -2.78
N PRO A 132 3.38 -3.69 -3.75
CA PRO A 132 4.50 -3.62 -4.68
C PRO A 132 5.78 -3.15 -3.97
N LEU A 133 6.80 -4.00 -3.90
CA LEU A 133 8.07 -3.71 -3.25
C LEU A 133 9.01 -2.94 -4.19
N THR A 134 8.63 -1.71 -4.53
CA THR A 134 9.26 -0.89 -5.58
C THR A 134 10.74 -0.59 -5.37
N GLN A 135 11.25 -0.72 -4.15
CA GLN A 135 12.68 -0.51 -3.83
C GLN A 135 13.58 -1.62 -4.38
N ILE A 136 13.04 -2.82 -4.58
CA ILE A 136 13.79 -4.01 -5.03
C ILE A 136 13.21 -4.63 -6.31
N HIS A 137 11.96 -4.29 -6.67
CA HIS A 137 11.23 -4.84 -7.79
C HIS A 137 10.74 -3.73 -8.73
N PRO A 138 11.48 -3.40 -9.81
CA PRO A 138 11.13 -2.30 -10.72
C PRO A 138 9.78 -2.49 -11.42
N GLU A 139 9.37 -3.74 -11.70
CA GLU A 139 8.09 -4.04 -12.36
C GLU A 139 6.93 -4.25 -11.37
N ALA A 140 7.15 -4.13 -10.05
CA ALA A 140 6.10 -4.32 -9.04
C ALA A 140 4.94 -3.34 -9.20
N MET A 141 5.21 -2.04 -9.29
CA MET A 141 4.16 -1.02 -9.46
C MET A 141 3.53 -1.06 -10.86
N PRO A 142 4.27 -1.16 -11.97
CA PRO A 142 3.68 -1.31 -13.30
C PRO A 142 2.75 -2.51 -13.42
N SER A 143 3.15 -3.68 -12.93
CA SER A 143 2.33 -4.90 -12.95
C SER A 143 1.09 -4.78 -12.06
N ALA A 144 1.21 -4.18 -10.87
CA ALA A 144 0.07 -3.93 -9.98
C ALA A 144 -0.97 -3.02 -10.66
N LYS A 145 -0.55 -1.93 -11.29
CA LYS A 145 -1.43 -1.02 -12.04
C LYS A 145 -2.09 -1.70 -13.24
N ALA A 146 -1.35 -2.54 -13.95
CA ALA A 146 -1.89 -3.32 -15.07
C ALA A 146 -2.96 -4.33 -14.60
N ALA A 147 -2.70 -5.07 -13.52
CA ALA A 147 -3.67 -5.99 -12.93
C ALA A 147 -4.92 -5.26 -12.40
N TRP A 148 -4.74 -4.10 -11.75
CA TRP A 148 -5.85 -3.26 -11.30
C TRP A 148 -6.72 -2.82 -12.47
N ALA A 149 -6.12 -2.34 -13.57
CA ALA A 149 -6.83 -1.89 -14.77
C ALA A 149 -7.60 -3.05 -15.45
N ALA A 150 -7.02 -4.25 -15.48
CA ALA A 150 -7.75 -5.44 -15.93
C ALA A 150 -8.95 -5.74 -15.05
N GLY A 151 -8.82 -5.52 -13.75
CA GLY A 151 -9.91 -5.64 -12.78
C GLY A 151 -11.07 -4.68 -13.04
N GLN A 152 -10.81 -3.44 -13.54
CA GLN A 152 -11.86 -2.49 -13.92
C GLN A 152 -12.71 -2.98 -15.11
N GLN A 153 -12.26 -4.01 -15.79
CA GLN A 153 -12.97 -4.69 -16.88
C GLN A 153 -13.38 -6.13 -16.51
N GLY A 154 -13.36 -6.47 -15.21
CA GLY A 154 -13.81 -7.76 -14.69
C GLY A 154 -12.86 -8.92 -14.96
N LYS A 155 -11.57 -8.64 -15.30
CA LYS A 155 -10.58 -9.63 -15.67
C LYS A 155 -9.35 -9.68 -14.76
N PHE A 156 -9.53 -9.30 -13.47
CA PHE A 156 -8.43 -9.29 -12.53
C PHE A 156 -7.75 -10.65 -12.39
N TRP A 157 -8.52 -11.70 -12.12
CA TRP A 157 -7.96 -13.01 -11.78
C TRP A 157 -7.30 -13.70 -12.97
N GLU A 158 -7.87 -13.58 -14.17
CA GLU A 158 -7.24 -14.11 -15.38
C GLU A 158 -5.93 -13.35 -15.70
N TYR A 159 -5.93 -12.04 -15.48
CA TYR A 159 -4.75 -11.21 -15.67
C TYR A 159 -3.66 -11.52 -14.61
N HIS A 160 -4.06 -11.61 -13.36
CA HIS A 160 -3.23 -12.02 -12.22
C HIS A 160 -2.52 -13.35 -12.46
N ASP A 161 -3.25 -14.38 -12.88
CA ASP A 161 -2.70 -15.70 -13.20
C ASP A 161 -1.67 -15.62 -14.35
N ALA A 162 -1.95 -14.82 -15.37
CA ALA A 162 -1.05 -14.64 -16.51
C ALA A 162 0.27 -13.95 -16.09
N LEU A 163 0.21 -12.95 -15.20
CA LEU A 163 1.40 -12.26 -14.71
C LEU A 163 2.29 -13.20 -13.88
N PHE A 164 1.74 -13.97 -12.95
CA PHE A 164 2.54 -14.92 -12.16
C PHE A 164 3.10 -16.06 -13.02
N THR A 165 2.32 -16.59 -13.97
CA THR A 165 2.78 -17.66 -14.86
C THR A 165 3.93 -17.21 -15.77
N GLN A 166 4.01 -15.93 -16.10
CA GLN A 166 5.04 -15.34 -16.96
C GLN A 166 5.86 -14.28 -16.25
N GLN A 167 6.14 -14.50 -14.97
CA GLN A 167 6.81 -13.52 -14.09
C GLN A 167 8.18 -13.08 -14.64
N ASP A 168 8.89 -13.97 -15.30
CA ASP A 168 10.19 -13.71 -15.94
C ASP A 168 10.11 -12.73 -17.13
N LYS A 169 8.89 -12.46 -17.64
CA LYS A 169 8.61 -11.59 -18.80
C LYS A 169 7.90 -10.30 -18.42
N LEU A 170 7.76 -10.00 -17.11
CA LEU A 170 7.10 -8.77 -16.66
C LEU A 170 7.68 -7.55 -17.39
N GLY A 171 6.79 -6.68 -17.86
CA GLY A 171 7.12 -5.49 -18.63
C GLY A 171 6.02 -5.14 -19.61
N GLU A 172 6.14 -3.99 -20.24
CA GLU A 172 5.14 -3.43 -21.16
C GLU A 172 4.65 -4.40 -22.25
N PRO A 173 5.54 -5.19 -22.91
CA PRO A 173 5.09 -6.13 -23.93
C PRO A 173 4.13 -7.19 -23.38
N LEU A 174 4.41 -7.74 -22.19
CA LEU A 174 3.55 -8.73 -21.54
C LEU A 174 2.22 -8.09 -21.12
N TYR A 175 2.23 -6.89 -20.55
CA TYR A 175 1.02 -6.22 -20.10
C TYR A 175 0.03 -6.02 -21.23
N MET A 176 0.49 -5.52 -22.37
CA MET A 176 -0.36 -5.29 -23.53
C MET A 176 -0.80 -6.60 -24.22
N ALA A 177 0.11 -7.59 -24.30
CA ALA A 177 -0.22 -8.89 -24.89
C ALA A 177 -1.30 -9.61 -24.07
N THR A 178 -1.18 -9.59 -22.74
CA THR A 178 -2.15 -10.19 -21.82
C THR A 178 -3.51 -9.48 -21.90
N ALA A 179 -3.52 -8.15 -21.90
CA ALA A 179 -4.75 -7.37 -22.05
C ALA A 179 -5.49 -7.72 -23.38
N LYS A 180 -4.74 -7.83 -24.48
CA LYS A 180 -5.26 -8.24 -25.78
C LYS A 180 -5.80 -9.67 -25.76
N ALA A 181 -5.06 -10.61 -25.18
CA ALA A 181 -5.46 -12.02 -25.09
C ALA A 181 -6.74 -12.21 -24.27
N LEU A 182 -6.98 -11.36 -23.26
CA LEU A 182 -8.17 -11.35 -22.44
C LEU A 182 -9.33 -10.53 -23.04
N ASN A 183 -9.19 -10.03 -24.28
CA ASN A 183 -10.17 -9.21 -25.00
C ASN A 183 -10.57 -7.94 -24.23
N LEU A 184 -9.61 -7.30 -23.53
CA LEU A 184 -9.86 -6.02 -22.89
C LEU A 184 -9.96 -4.88 -23.93
N ASP A 185 -10.72 -3.84 -23.59
CA ASP A 185 -10.59 -2.55 -24.28
C ASP A 185 -9.21 -1.97 -23.97
N LEU A 186 -8.31 -2.05 -24.96
CA LEU A 186 -6.91 -1.66 -24.80
C LEU A 186 -6.74 -0.17 -24.53
N LYS A 187 -7.62 0.69 -25.07
CA LYS A 187 -7.56 2.13 -24.82
C LYS A 187 -7.96 2.44 -23.39
N ARG A 188 -9.05 1.86 -22.90
CA ARG A 188 -9.50 1.98 -21.52
C ARG A 188 -8.46 1.39 -20.56
N PHE A 189 -7.92 0.19 -20.85
CA PHE A 189 -6.87 -0.45 -20.07
C PHE A 189 -5.65 0.46 -19.90
N ASP A 190 -5.18 1.08 -21.00
CA ASP A 190 -4.01 1.96 -20.95
C ASP A 190 -4.30 3.27 -20.18
N GLN A 191 -5.51 3.81 -20.27
CA GLN A 191 -5.95 4.95 -19.46
C GLN A 191 -6.06 4.59 -17.98
N ASP A 192 -6.73 3.49 -17.65
CA ASP A 192 -6.98 3.08 -16.28
C ASP A 192 -5.66 2.80 -15.53
N ARG A 193 -4.72 2.05 -16.13
CA ARG A 193 -3.42 1.73 -15.48
C ARG A 193 -2.52 2.95 -15.26
N LYS A 194 -2.72 4.04 -15.99
CA LYS A 194 -1.98 5.31 -15.84
C LYS A 194 -2.67 6.32 -14.95
N SER A 195 -3.87 5.99 -14.47
CA SER A 195 -4.69 6.90 -13.69
C SER A 195 -4.22 7.09 -12.24
N ASP A 196 -4.60 8.23 -11.66
CA ASP A 196 -4.44 8.47 -10.23
C ASP A 196 -5.28 7.48 -9.40
N SER A 197 -6.41 7.02 -9.94
CA SER A 197 -7.27 6.03 -9.30
C SER A 197 -6.55 4.69 -9.09
N ALA A 198 -5.77 4.22 -10.09
CA ALA A 198 -4.94 3.02 -9.94
C ALA A 198 -3.90 3.20 -8.82
N SER A 199 -3.22 4.35 -8.82
CA SER A 199 -2.23 4.68 -7.80
C SER A 199 -2.85 4.74 -6.41
N ALA A 200 -4.00 5.39 -6.26
CA ALA A 200 -4.72 5.52 -5.00
C ALA A 200 -5.25 4.18 -4.47
N ALA A 201 -5.75 3.30 -5.36
CA ALA A 201 -6.23 1.98 -4.98
C ALA A 201 -5.09 1.11 -4.43
N ILE A 202 -3.93 1.10 -5.10
CA ILE A 202 -2.74 0.38 -4.65
C ILE A 202 -2.22 0.97 -3.34
N GLN A 203 -2.18 2.31 -3.22
CA GLN A 203 -1.70 2.97 -2.01
C GLN A 203 -2.55 2.64 -0.78
N LYS A 204 -3.87 2.48 -0.92
CA LYS A 204 -4.73 2.02 0.19
C LYS A 204 -4.29 0.67 0.77
N ASP A 205 -3.89 -0.26 -0.08
CA ASP A 205 -3.41 -1.57 0.36
C ASP A 205 -2.00 -1.48 0.97
N VAL A 206 -1.12 -0.65 0.42
CA VAL A 206 0.20 -0.34 0.99
C VAL A 206 0.07 0.29 2.37
N ASP A 207 -0.79 1.30 2.53
CA ASP A 207 -1.05 1.95 3.83
C ASP A 207 -1.60 0.95 4.86
N MET A 208 -2.41 -0.01 4.41
CA MET A 208 -2.90 -1.10 5.27
C MET A 208 -1.75 -2.00 5.70
N ALA A 209 -0.87 -2.41 4.77
CA ALA A 209 0.29 -3.23 5.07
C ALA A 209 1.23 -2.53 6.07
N GLU A 210 1.51 -1.25 5.89
CA GLU A 210 2.33 -0.44 6.81
C GLU A 210 1.74 -0.41 8.23
N LYS A 211 0.43 -0.15 8.36
CA LYS A 211 -0.26 -0.16 9.66
C LYS A 211 -0.20 -1.52 10.36
N LEU A 212 -0.14 -2.60 9.58
CA LEU A 212 -0.04 -3.97 10.08
C LEU A 212 1.41 -4.41 10.33
N GLY A 213 2.40 -3.58 9.98
CA GLY A 213 3.81 -3.95 10.04
C GLY A 213 4.22 -5.02 9.03
N VAL A 214 3.47 -5.13 7.94
CA VAL A 214 3.80 -6.03 6.84
C VAL A 214 4.80 -5.35 5.92
N SER A 215 6.04 -5.81 5.93
CA SER A 215 7.17 -5.24 5.17
C SER A 215 7.67 -6.15 4.04
N GLY A 216 7.00 -7.27 3.81
CA GLY A 216 7.42 -8.25 2.80
C GLY A 216 6.27 -9.08 2.26
N THR A 217 6.50 -9.70 1.11
CA THR A 217 5.52 -10.53 0.41
C THR A 217 6.06 -11.93 0.12
N PRO A 218 5.18 -12.95 0.04
CA PRO A 218 3.76 -12.89 0.36
C PRO A 218 3.50 -12.81 1.88
N PHE A 219 2.41 -12.11 2.27
CA PHE A 219 1.89 -12.16 3.64
C PHE A 219 0.44 -12.61 3.58
N LEU A 220 0.14 -13.72 4.25
CA LEU A 220 -1.15 -14.39 4.19
C LEU A 220 -1.84 -14.37 5.56
N VAL A 221 -3.16 -14.16 5.56
CA VAL A 221 -3.99 -14.22 6.76
C VAL A 221 -5.30 -14.92 6.43
N MET A 222 -5.69 -15.92 7.22
CA MET A 222 -7.00 -16.57 7.08
C MET A 222 -7.82 -16.32 8.35
N ASN A 223 -8.92 -15.58 8.25
CA ASN A 223 -9.80 -15.24 9.38
C ASN A 223 -9.02 -14.75 10.61
N GLY A 224 -8.07 -13.83 10.43
CA GLY A 224 -7.27 -13.26 11.51
C GLY A 224 -6.12 -14.13 12.00
N GLU A 225 -5.87 -15.29 11.40
CA GLU A 225 -4.73 -16.15 11.72
C GLU A 225 -3.65 -15.95 10.62
N PRO A 226 -2.49 -15.37 10.94
CA PRO A 226 -1.42 -15.16 9.98
C PRO A 226 -0.72 -16.46 9.62
N ILE A 227 -0.26 -16.55 8.37
CA ILE A 227 0.51 -17.66 7.84
C ILE A 227 1.89 -17.10 7.43
N PRO A 228 2.98 -17.53 8.05
CA PRO A 228 4.30 -17.00 7.75
C PRO A 228 4.82 -17.46 6.40
N GLY A 229 5.32 -16.52 5.60
CA GLY A 229 6.02 -16.76 4.34
C GLY A 229 5.18 -17.38 3.24
N ALA A 230 5.85 -18.06 2.31
CA ALA A 230 5.19 -18.84 1.25
C ALA A 230 4.62 -20.14 1.84
N ALA A 231 3.33 -20.12 2.19
CA ALA A 231 2.63 -21.23 2.82
C ALA A 231 2.71 -22.51 1.99
N GLN A 232 2.87 -23.65 2.67
CA GLN A 232 2.68 -24.95 2.06
C GLN A 232 1.18 -25.30 2.03
N LEU A 233 0.78 -26.19 1.12
CA LEU A 233 -0.62 -26.62 1.02
C LEU A 233 -1.15 -27.19 2.34
N ALA A 234 -0.31 -27.97 3.05
CA ALA A 234 -0.67 -28.56 4.34
C ALA A 234 -0.96 -27.51 5.44
N ASP A 235 -0.24 -26.37 5.42
CA ASP A 235 -0.46 -25.27 6.37
C ASP A 235 -1.81 -24.62 6.14
N LEU A 236 -2.17 -24.37 4.86
CA LEU A 236 -3.47 -23.82 4.46
C LEU A 236 -4.63 -24.76 4.82
N GLU A 237 -4.48 -26.06 4.56
CA GLU A 237 -5.47 -27.08 4.91
C GLU A 237 -5.68 -27.18 6.44
N GLY A 238 -4.57 -27.21 7.21
CA GLY A 238 -4.61 -27.22 8.67
C GLY A 238 -5.31 -25.99 9.24
N LEU A 239 -5.00 -24.82 8.68
CA LEU A 239 -5.59 -23.56 9.13
C LEU A 239 -7.08 -23.47 8.75
N LEU A 240 -7.47 -23.92 7.55
CA LEU A 240 -8.87 -23.99 7.15
C LEU A 240 -9.66 -24.87 8.12
N ALA A 241 -9.09 -26.03 8.51
CA ALA A 241 -9.74 -26.91 9.49
C ALA A 241 -9.90 -26.25 10.87
N LYS A 242 -8.95 -25.40 11.28
CA LYS A 242 -9.00 -24.64 12.54
C LYS A 242 -10.08 -23.57 12.50
N VAL A 243 -10.08 -22.69 11.50
CA VAL A 243 -10.99 -21.54 11.42
C VAL A 243 -12.45 -21.93 11.06
N SER A 244 -12.65 -23.13 10.49
CA SER A 244 -14.01 -23.64 10.20
C SER A 244 -14.73 -24.21 11.43
N LYS A 245 -14.04 -24.38 12.56
CA LYS A 245 -14.61 -24.88 13.82
C LYS A 245 -14.94 -23.76 14.81
N SER A 246 -14.48 -22.56 14.53
CA SER A 246 -14.68 -21.36 15.34
C SER A 246 -15.91 -20.59 14.87
#